data_f8fbbe035147a5d741f597dc846110b3
#
_entry.id   f8fbbe035147a5d741f597dc846110b3
#
_cell.length_a   1.000
_cell.length_b   1.000
_cell.length_c   1.000
_cell.angle_alpha   90.00
_cell.angle_beta   90.00
_cell.angle_gamma   90.00
#
_symmetry.space_group_name_H-M   'P 1'
#
loop_
_entity.id
_entity.type
_entity.pdbx_description
1 polymer ?
#
loop_
_entity_poly.entity_id
_entity_poly.type
_entity_poly.pdbx_seq_one_letter_code
_entity_poly.pdbx_strand_id
1 'polypeptide(L)'
;MMKRLLPIALSLMLLTGCAVSAALPDGLDTQPEPPISEAQSAPTPSPSPSPEPEPEVYRASVGIVGDILMMTSQIQGAKTAAGYDFKPSFYAMQPLFFSVDIMAGNFECTLAGEAAGYTQRRPAAPPPTEDDPNPKQPYQTFNAPDELAADLRAVGFDLLTTANNHCLDRGKEGLFRTARTLRGAGLVQTGTYLTEEERENPCIMTAGGIAFGFVAMTESVNSYDARLGGDRWAVGRVSQQERIQREIESCKSAGADVVIAFPHWGEQYMDRPVRRQREYAQRLADWGADAVIGSHPHCPEPFEWITAEDGRRVPVAYSMSNFISNMSGQNTEYGLFLRLDVQKGGDGISIDMSYLPTACIIQGSGGRRVHQPIPCWEQEQRRGGLEPLSDSELKKTQRAFDHVTEICGLENAGLIEWTEEYDKQA
;
A
#
# COMPACT_ATOMS: atom_id res chain seq x y z
N MET A 1 -18.37 22.29 -44.43
CA MET A 1 -18.42 23.74 -44.13
C MET A 1 -17.47 23.98 -42.96
N MET A 2 -16.38 24.43 -43.35
CA MET A 2 -15.60 25.66 -43.04
C MET A 2 -15.03 25.75 -41.61
N LYS A 3 -13.74 25.63 -41.64
CA LYS A 3 -12.69 25.92 -40.63
C LYS A 3 -12.83 27.33 -40.03
N ARG A 4 -12.45 27.50 -38.77
CA ARG A 4 -11.76 28.71 -38.31
C ARG A 4 -10.67 28.35 -37.30
N LEU A 5 -9.44 28.52 -37.72
CA LEU A 5 -8.20 28.62 -36.94
C LEU A 5 -8.06 30.07 -36.47
N LEU A 6 -7.64 30.29 -35.23
CA LEU A 6 -7.12 31.57 -34.74
C LEU A 6 -5.66 31.38 -34.32
N PRO A 7 -4.75 32.30 -34.68
CA PRO A 7 -3.34 32.22 -34.35
C PRO A 7 -3.03 32.90 -33.00
N ILE A 8 -2.09 32.31 -32.27
CA ILE A 8 -1.47 32.89 -31.08
C ILE A 8 -0.33 33.79 -31.52
N ALA A 9 -0.41 35.07 -31.13
CA ALA A 9 0.64 36.07 -31.36
C ALA A 9 1.67 36.04 -30.23
N LEU A 10 2.92 35.87 -30.60
CA LEU A 10 4.10 35.94 -29.73
C LEU A 10 4.58 37.40 -29.68
N SER A 11 4.51 38.06 -28.52
CA SER A 11 5.05 39.41 -28.32
C SER A 11 6.46 39.35 -27.76
N LEU A 12 7.39 39.80 -28.58
CA LEU A 12 8.80 40.01 -28.25
C LEU A 12 8.98 41.46 -27.78
N MET A 13 9.36 41.70 -26.52
CA MET A 13 9.74 43.02 -26.01
C MET A 13 11.25 43.20 -26.10
N LEU A 14 11.66 44.11 -27.00
CA LEU A 14 13.01 44.66 -27.08
C LEU A 14 13.13 45.85 -26.11
N LEU A 15 14.09 45.81 -25.21
CA LEU A 15 14.51 46.91 -24.36
C LEU A 15 15.72 47.60 -25.02
N THR A 16 15.52 48.82 -25.50
CA THR A 16 16.56 49.72 -25.98
C THR A 16 17.14 50.52 -24.82
N GLY A 17 18.46 50.44 -24.63
CA GLY A 17 19.18 51.26 -23.66
C GLY A 17 19.48 52.66 -24.24
N CYS A 18 19.24 53.69 -23.46
CA CYS A 18 19.72 55.05 -23.71
C CYS A 18 21.03 55.29 -22.95
N ALA A 19 22.07 55.61 -23.70
CA ALA A 19 23.32 56.18 -23.19
C ALA A 19 23.16 57.69 -23.04
N VAL A 20 23.49 58.20 -21.87
CA VAL A 20 23.63 59.65 -21.63
C VAL A 20 25.10 59.95 -21.37
N SER A 21 25.68 60.73 -22.28
CA SER A 21 27.01 61.34 -22.17
C SER A 21 26.91 62.66 -21.43
N ALA A 22 27.70 62.87 -20.41
CA ALA A 22 27.91 64.19 -19.79
C ALA A 22 29.39 64.51 -19.74
N ALA A 23 29.69 65.69 -20.26
CA ALA A 23 31.00 66.25 -20.46
C ALA A 23 31.65 66.77 -19.13
N LEU A 24 32.99 66.72 -19.12
CA LEU A 24 33.87 67.27 -18.10
C LEU A 24 34.00 68.77 -18.31
N PRO A 25 34.30 69.56 -17.23
CA PRO A 25 35.04 70.80 -17.34
C PRO A 25 36.48 70.68 -16.84
N ASP A 26 37.35 71.33 -17.57
CA ASP A 26 38.79 71.50 -17.31
C ASP A 26 39.09 72.39 -16.12
N GLY A 27 40.22 72.08 -15.40
CA GLY A 27 41.12 73.14 -14.95
C GLY A 27 41.47 73.10 -13.46
N LEU A 28 42.74 72.92 -13.23
CA LEU A 28 43.62 73.58 -12.28
C LEU A 28 44.27 72.77 -11.19
N ASP A 29 45.53 72.74 -11.35
CA ASP A 29 46.65 73.01 -10.41
C ASP A 29 47.28 71.79 -9.66
N THR A 30 48.57 71.66 -10.03
CA THR A 30 49.49 70.73 -9.48
C THR A 30 50.20 71.24 -8.25
N GLN A 31 50.17 70.50 -7.15
CA GLN A 31 51.22 70.54 -6.14
C GLN A 31 51.70 69.11 -5.87
N PRO A 32 53.03 68.95 -5.62
CA PRO A 32 53.62 67.63 -5.42
C PRO A 32 53.39 67.11 -3.98
N GLU A 33 52.83 65.93 -3.87
CA GLU A 33 52.70 65.21 -2.59
C GLU A 33 54.04 64.54 -2.18
N PRO A 34 54.28 64.39 -0.87
CA PRO A 34 55.47 63.75 -0.34
C PRO A 34 55.40 62.20 -0.53
N PRO A 35 56.53 61.50 -0.48
CA PRO A 35 56.61 60.07 -0.80
C PRO A 35 55.83 59.25 0.26
N ILE A 36 54.91 58.47 -0.24
CA ILE A 36 54.12 57.51 0.55
C ILE A 36 55.04 56.32 0.95
N SER A 37 55.17 56.13 2.25
CA SER A 37 55.81 54.96 2.86
C SER A 37 55.07 53.70 2.44
N GLU A 38 55.78 52.70 1.96
CA GLU A 38 55.21 51.36 1.67
C GLU A 38 54.55 50.76 2.94
N ALA A 39 53.23 50.82 3.00
CA ALA A 39 52.50 50.04 3.97
C ALA A 39 52.52 48.58 3.56
N GLN A 40 53.13 47.71 4.36
CA GLN A 40 53.04 46.28 4.24
C GLN A 40 51.59 45.85 4.16
N SER A 41 51.18 45.29 3.02
CA SER A 41 49.87 44.68 2.83
C SER A 41 49.74 43.50 3.80
N ALA A 42 48.78 43.60 4.71
CA ALA A 42 48.35 42.47 5.55
C ALA A 42 47.93 41.27 4.65
N PRO A 43 48.22 40.03 5.02
CA PRO A 43 47.81 38.84 4.25
C PRO A 43 46.32 38.80 4.15
N THR A 44 45.80 38.73 2.92
CA THR A 44 44.38 38.52 2.63
C THR A 44 43.94 37.20 3.32
N PRO A 45 42.88 37.18 4.16
CA PRO A 45 42.40 35.93 4.74
C PRO A 45 42.06 34.95 3.64
N SER A 46 42.58 33.75 3.73
CA SER A 46 42.24 32.64 2.85
C SER A 46 40.72 32.41 2.90
N PRO A 47 40.03 32.21 1.79
CA PRO A 47 38.59 31.97 1.85
C PRO A 47 38.33 30.73 2.71
N SER A 48 37.44 30.87 3.69
CA SER A 48 36.95 29.75 4.49
C SER A 48 36.39 28.69 3.52
N PRO A 49 36.71 27.39 3.71
CA PRO A 49 36.12 26.37 2.83
C PRO A 49 34.59 26.49 2.85
N SER A 50 34.00 26.49 1.68
CA SER A 50 32.55 26.42 1.54
C SER A 50 32.05 25.17 2.28
N PRO A 51 30.99 25.25 3.08
CA PRO A 51 30.45 24.08 3.75
C PRO A 51 30.17 23.00 2.69
N GLU A 52 30.62 21.77 2.95
CA GLU A 52 30.23 20.63 2.14
C GLU A 52 28.71 20.57 2.06
N PRO A 53 28.13 20.31 0.86
CA PRO A 53 26.68 20.17 0.77
C PRO A 53 26.23 19.03 1.69
N GLU A 54 25.19 19.31 2.48
CA GLU A 54 24.57 18.26 3.30
C GLU A 54 24.11 17.11 2.41
N PRO A 55 24.30 15.84 2.83
CA PRO A 55 23.89 14.69 2.04
C PRO A 55 22.37 14.76 1.75
N GLU A 56 22.00 14.51 0.51
CA GLU A 56 20.59 14.45 0.13
C GLU A 56 19.88 13.35 0.90
N VAL A 57 18.71 13.68 1.46
CA VAL A 57 17.86 12.77 2.21
C VAL A 57 16.54 12.61 1.45
N TYR A 58 16.28 11.41 0.99
CA TYR A 58 15.04 11.01 0.32
C TYR A 58 14.05 10.46 1.35
N ARG A 59 12.77 10.71 1.17
CA ARG A 59 11.71 10.20 2.05
C ARG A 59 10.53 9.74 1.22
N ALA A 60 9.96 8.60 1.60
CA ALA A 60 8.73 8.09 1.04
C ALA A 60 7.97 7.25 2.06
N SER A 61 6.67 7.16 1.89
CA SER A 61 5.77 6.40 2.76
C SER A 61 4.99 5.35 1.97
N VAL A 62 4.79 4.19 2.59
CA VAL A 62 3.94 3.11 2.05
C VAL A 62 2.82 2.83 3.04
N GLY A 63 1.57 3.08 2.63
CA GLY A 63 0.38 2.69 3.37
C GLY A 63 -0.07 1.28 2.96
N ILE A 64 -0.45 0.46 3.93
CA ILE A 64 -0.81 -0.93 3.68
C ILE A 64 -2.06 -1.27 4.47
N VAL A 65 -3.00 -1.96 3.83
CA VAL A 65 -4.17 -2.57 4.50
C VAL A 65 -4.23 -4.06 4.24
N GLY A 66 -4.98 -4.78 5.07
CA GLY A 66 -5.14 -6.23 4.99
C GLY A 66 -6.07 -6.69 3.87
N ASP A 67 -6.88 -7.71 4.17
CA ASP A 67 -7.66 -8.45 3.19
C ASP A 67 -8.85 -7.65 2.66
N ILE A 68 -8.90 -7.46 1.35
CA ILE A 68 -10.03 -6.86 0.62
C ILE A 68 -10.87 -8.01 0.09
N LEU A 69 -11.92 -8.36 0.85
CA LEU A 69 -12.84 -9.45 0.56
C LEU A 69 -14.21 -8.91 0.15
N MET A 70 -14.70 -9.29 -1.04
CA MET A 70 -16.02 -8.89 -1.52
C MET A 70 -17.02 -10.04 -1.41
N MET A 71 -17.81 -10.00 -0.34
CA MET A 71 -18.88 -10.96 -0.07
C MET A 71 -20.21 -10.48 -0.67
N THR A 72 -21.22 -11.34 -0.68
CA THR A 72 -22.53 -11.09 -1.30
C THR A 72 -23.16 -9.77 -0.85
N SER A 73 -23.11 -9.46 0.46
CA SER A 73 -23.76 -8.25 1.00
C SER A 73 -23.05 -6.95 0.57
N GLN A 74 -21.74 -6.98 0.41
CA GLN A 74 -20.94 -5.84 -0.05
C GLN A 74 -21.22 -5.55 -1.54
N ILE A 75 -21.28 -6.61 -2.37
CA ILE A 75 -21.63 -6.50 -3.78
C ILE A 75 -23.06 -5.96 -3.92
N GLN A 76 -24.02 -6.43 -3.09
CA GLN A 76 -25.37 -5.90 -3.08
C GLN A 76 -25.42 -4.43 -2.64
N GLY A 77 -24.63 -4.05 -1.63
CA GLY A 77 -24.51 -2.67 -1.16
C GLY A 77 -23.94 -1.71 -2.19
N ALA A 78 -23.03 -2.19 -3.04
CA ALA A 78 -22.44 -1.41 -4.13
C ALA A 78 -23.33 -1.27 -5.36
N LYS A 79 -24.42 -2.06 -5.47
CA LYS A 79 -25.27 -2.07 -6.66
C LYS A 79 -25.99 -0.72 -6.86
N THR A 80 -25.97 -0.23 -8.08
CA THR A 80 -26.65 1.00 -8.53
C THR A 80 -27.53 0.71 -9.75
N ALA A 81 -28.26 1.70 -10.25
CA ALA A 81 -29.01 1.56 -11.49
C ALA A 81 -28.10 1.41 -12.74
N ALA A 82 -26.86 1.87 -12.67
CA ALA A 82 -25.90 1.88 -13.78
C ALA A 82 -24.83 0.77 -13.69
N GLY A 83 -24.85 -0.10 -12.68
CA GLY A 83 -23.82 -1.12 -12.43
C GLY A 83 -23.47 -1.15 -10.94
N TYR A 84 -22.19 -1.02 -10.61
CA TYR A 84 -21.70 -1.06 -9.24
C TYR A 84 -20.87 0.17 -8.92
N ASP A 85 -20.90 0.64 -7.66
CA ASP A 85 -20.09 1.73 -7.12
C ASP A 85 -19.61 1.34 -5.72
N PHE A 86 -18.34 0.97 -5.60
CA PHE A 86 -17.71 0.56 -4.36
C PHE A 86 -17.02 1.71 -3.62
N LYS A 87 -16.83 2.88 -4.23
CA LYS A 87 -16.14 4.03 -3.62
C LYS A 87 -16.68 4.42 -2.25
N PRO A 88 -18.03 4.42 -2.01
CA PRO A 88 -18.57 4.74 -0.69
C PRO A 88 -18.06 3.83 0.44
N SER A 89 -17.61 2.61 0.12
CA SER A 89 -17.01 1.70 1.10
C SER A 89 -15.65 2.20 1.63
N PHE A 90 -15.00 3.12 0.94
CA PHE A 90 -13.63 3.53 1.24
C PHE A 90 -13.49 5.00 1.66
N TYR A 91 -14.54 5.81 1.56
CA TYR A 91 -14.47 7.27 1.81
C TYR A 91 -13.93 7.62 3.19
N ALA A 92 -14.27 6.85 4.22
CA ALA A 92 -13.77 7.09 5.57
C ALA A 92 -12.24 6.94 5.71
N MET A 93 -11.62 6.15 4.81
CA MET A 93 -10.19 5.86 4.81
C MET A 93 -9.40 6.70 3.79
N GLN A 94 -10.08 7.39 2.86
CA GLN A 94 -9.43 8.14 1.79
C GLN A 94 -8.37 9.14 2.28
N PRO A 95 -8.61 9.92 3.35
CA PRO A 95 -7.59 10.85 3.84
C PRO A 95 -6.26 10.16 4.19
N LEU A 96 -6.33 8.95 4.76
CA LEU A 96 -5.14 8.14 5.07
C LEU A 96 -4.49 7.60 3.78
N PHE A 97 -5.29 7.17 2.80
CA PHE A 97 -4.76 6.65 1.54
C PHE A 97 -4.00 7.72 0.75
N PHE A 98 -4.52 8.95 0.72
CA PHE A 98 -3.84 10.07 0.05
C PHE A 98 -2.69 10.68 0.85
N SER A 99 -2.51 10.29 2.12
CA SER A 99 -1.40 10.77 2.96
C SER A 99 -0.10 10.00 2.78
N VAL A 100 -0.10 8.96 1.94
CA VAL A 100 1.06 8.13 1.65
C VAL A 100 1.42 8.18 0.17
N ASP A 101 2.67 7.89 -0.16
CA ASP A 101 3.16 7.94 -1.54
C ASP A 101 2.79 6.71 -2.35
N ILE A 102 2.67 5.54 -1.69
CA ILE A 102 2.23 4.28 -2.28
C ILE A 102 1.20 3.64 -1.35
N MET A 103 0.01 3.35 -1.87
CA MET A 103 -1.05 2.66 -1.12
C MET A 103 -1.22 1.23 -1.61
N ALA A 104 -1.05 0.25 -0.71
CA ALA A 104 -1.08 -1.18 -1.00
C ALA A 104 -2.15 -1.93 -0.19
N GLY A 105 -2.59 -3.11 -0.70
CA GLY A 105 -3.50 -4.01 0.01
C GLY A 105 -3.50 -5.43 -0.56
N ASN A 106 -4.02 -6.40 0.20
CA ASN A 106 -4.22 -7.75 -0.29
C ASN A 106 -5.61 -7.91 -0.93
N PHE A 107 -5.63 -8.14 -2.23
CA PHE A 107 -6.87 -8.35 -2.99
C PHE A 107 -7.28 -9.83 -2.94
N GLU A 108 -8.05 -10.20 -1.91
CA GLU A 108 -8.47 -11.58 -1.64
C GLU A 108 -9.80 -11.91 -2.31
N CYS A 109 -9.85 -11.70 -3.63
CA CYS A 109 -11.01 -11.90 -4.46
C CYS A 109 -10.59 -12.16 -5.91
N THR A 110 -11.53 -12.57 -6.79
CA THR A 110 -11.32 -12.60 -8.23
C THR A 110 -12.17 -11.55 -8.94
N LEU A 111 -11.75 -11.14 -10.14
CA LEU A 111 -12.48 -10.33 -11.11
C LEU A 111 -12.65 -11.15 -12.41
N ALA A 112 -13.36 -12.27 -12.29
CA ALA A 112 -13.54 -13.22 -13.37
C ALA A 112 -14.72 -12.88 -14.29
N GLY A 113 -15.40 -11.75 -14.03
CA GLY A 113 -16.54 -11.25 -14.78
C GLY A 113 -17.88 -11.87 -14.34
N GLU A 114 -18.97 -11.29 -14.84
CA GLU A 114 -20.33 -11.67 -14.50
C GLU A 114 -20.65 -13.12 -14.92
N ALA A 115 -20.18 -13.54 -16.08
CA ALA A 115 -20.41 -14.90 -16.60
C ALA A 115 -19.87 -16.02 -15.70
N ALA A 116 -18.83 -15.71 -14.89
CA ALA A 116 -18.29 -16.64 -13.88
C ALA A 116 -19.13 -16.69 -12.60
N GLY A 117 -20.15 -15.84 -12.47
CA GLY A 117 -20.99 -15.65 -11.30
C GLY A 117 -20.29 -14.91 -10.18
N TYR A 118 -20.89 -13.83 -9.70
CA TYR A 118 -20.39 -13.09 -8.54
C TYR A 118 -20.50 -13.91 -7.25
N THR A 119 -19.81 -13.49 -6.20
CA THR A 119 -19.82 -14.11 -4.88
C THR A 119 -21.24 -14.39 -4.42
N GLN A 120 -21.53 -15.64 -4.10
CA GLN A 120 -22.80 -16.10 -3.54
C GLN A 120 -22.60 -16.45 -2.07
N ARG A 121 -23.72 -16.57 -1.34
CA ARG A 121 -23.67 -17.11 0.01
C ARG A 121 -23.03 -18.50 -0.02
N ARG A 122 -22.14 -18.78 0.93
CA ARG A 122 -21.51 -20.09 1.06
C ARG A 122 -22.56 -21.21 1.06
N PRO A 123 -22.45 -22.22 0.20
CA PRO A 123 -23.36 -23.34 0.19
C PRO A 123 -23.35 -24.09 1.53
N ALA A 124 -24.48 -24.64 1.93
CA ALA A 124 -24.49 -25.55 3.06
C ALA A 124 -23.66 -26.82 2.74
N ALA A 125 -23.21 -27.51 3.80
CA ALA A 125 -22.65 -28.84 3.61
C ALA A 125 -23.69 -29.76 2.90
N PRO A 126 -23.26 -30.63 1.99
CA PRO A 126 -24.14 -31.65 1.42
C PRO A 126 -24.76 -32.51 2.52
N PRO A 127 -25.93 -33.09 2.30
CA PRO A 127 -26.51 -34.05 3.26
C PRO A 127 -25.55 -35.25 3.42
N PRO A 128 -25.46 -35.83 4.62
CA PRO A 128 -24.68 -37.03 4.85
C PRO A 128 -25.15 -38.19 3.94
N THR A 129 -24.17 -38.99 3.50
CA THR A 129 -24.40 -40.19 2.71
C THR A 129 -23.76 -41.40 3.43
N GLU A 130 -24.02 -42.61 2.95
CA GLU A 130 -23.34 -43.81 3.50
C GLU A 130 -21.82 -43.75 3.29
N ASP A 131 -21.38 -43.20 2.16
CA ASP A 131 -19.96 -43.08 1.81
C ASP A 131 -19.28 -41.85 2.46
N ASP A 132 -20.04 -40.82 2.78
CA ASP A 132 -19.56 -39.61 3.47
C ASP A 132 -20.56 -39.19 4.56
N PRO A 133 -20.45 -39.76 5.78
CA PRO A 133 -21.38 -39.48 6.88
C PRO A 133 -21.19 -38.09 7.48
N ASN A 134 -20.10 -37.37 7.16
CA ASN A 134 -19.83 -36.01 7.65
C ASN A 134 -19.21 -35.11 6.57
N PRO A 135 -19.99 -34.79 5.52
CA PRO A 135 -19.47 -34.04 4.40
C PRO A 135 -19.06 -32.61 4.82
N LYS A 136 -17.88 -32.20 4.39
CA LYS A 136 -17.38 -30.85 4.66
C LYS A 136 -18.18 -29.82 3.87
N GLN A 137 -18.46 -28.69 4.49
CA GLN A 137 -19.00 -27.54 3.81
C GLN A 137 -18.00 -27.07 2.74
N PRO A 138 -18.42 -26.81 1.48
CA PRO A 138 -17.54 -26.27 0.44
C PRO A 138 -16.87 -24.97 0.87
N TYR A 139 -15.67 -24.68 0.36
CA TYR A 139 -15.03 -23.39 0.57
C TYR A 139 -15.93 -22.27 0.04
N GLN A 140 -15.95 -21.13 0.74
CA GLN A 140 -16.48 -19.90 0.20
C GLN A 140 -15.61 -19.50 -0.99
N THR A 141 -16.21 -19.03 -2.08
CA THR A 141 -15.49 -18.51 -3.24
C THR A 141 -15.91 -17.10 -3.56
N PHE A 142 -14.96 -16.29 -3.98
CA PHE A 142 -15.14 -14.86 -4.19
C PHE A 142 -14.95 -14.46 -5.65
N ASN A 143 -15.85 -13.63 -6.15
CA ASN A 143 -15.75 -12.99 -7.46
C ASN A 143 -16.55 -11.69 -7.42
N ALA A 144 -15.91 -10.57 -7.63
CA ALA A 144 -16.52 -9.24 -7.58
C ALA A 144 -16.76 -8.68 -8.99
N PRO A 145 -17.66 -7.67 -9.12
CA PRO A 145 -17.78 -6.86 -10.33
C PRO A 145 -16.49 -6.11 -10.67
N ASP A 146 -16.22 -5.92 -11.96
CA ASP A 146 -15.00 -5.30 -12.47
C ASP A 146 -14.83 -3.83 -12.05
N GLU A 147 -15.94 -3.14 -11.82
CA GLU A 147 -15.98 -1.74 -11.33
C GLU A 147 -15.15 -1.57 -10.07
N LEU A 148 -15.03 -2.62 -9.24
CA LEU A 148 -14.22 -2.59 -8.03
C LEU A 148 -12.76 -2.20 -8.31
N ALA A 149 -12.17 -2.65 -9.43
CA ALA A 149 -10.79 -2.33 -9.77
C ALA A 149 -10.60 -0.82 -10.02
N ALA A 150 -11.49 -0.23 -10.80
CA ALA A 150 -11.47 1.20 -11.09
C ALA A 150 -11.77 2.03 -9.83
N ASP A 151 -12.68 1.57 -8.98
CA ASP A 151 -13.04 2.23 -7.74
C ASP A 151 -11.89 2.18 -6.73
N LEU A 152 -11.19 1.05 -6.57
CA LEU A 152 -9.99 0.96 -5.73
C LEU A 152 -8.91 1.93 -6.21
N ARG A 153 -8.67 2.02 -7.52
CA ARG A 153 -7.72 3.02 -8.06
C ARG A 153 -8.18 4.45 -7.76
N ALA A 154 -9.45 4.74 -7.93
CA ALA A 154 -10.02 6.07 -7.71
C ALA A 154 -10.00 6.53 -6.24
N VAL A 155 -10.08 5.60 -5.30
CA VAL A 155 -10.01 5.92 -3.86
C VAL A 155 -8.59 5.96 -3.30
N GLY A 156 -7.57 5.69 -4.13
CA GLY A 156 -6.17 5.93 -3.77
C GLY A 156 -5.27 4.69 -3.72
N PHE A 157 -5.76 3.49 -4.04
CA PHE A 157 -4.86 2.32 -4.13
C PHE A 157 -3.94 2.42 -5.35
N ASP A 158 -2.68 2.04 -5.17
CA ASP A 158 -1.65 1.97 -6.20
C ASP A 158 -1.24 0.54 -6.52
N LEU A 159 -1.11 -0.32 -5.49
CA LEU A 159 -0.63 -1.69 -5.60
C LEU A 159 -1.55 -2.67 -4.90
N LEU A 160 -1.85 -3.79 -5.56
CA LEU A 160 -2.59 -4.89 -4.97
C LEU A 160 -1.81 -6.21 -5.09
N THR A 161 -1.65 -6.90 -3.96
CA THR A 161 -1.15 -8.27 -3.95
C THR A 161 -2.30 -9.24 -4.21
N THR A 162 -2.06 -10.27 -5.02
CA THR A 162 -3.08 -11.22 -5.45
C THR A 162 -2.71 -12.68 -5.19
N ALA A 163 -1.53 -12.93 -4.60
CA ALA A 163 -1.15 -14.26 -4.16
C ALA A 163 -1.82 -14.59 -2.81
N ASN A 164 -3.00 -15.18 -2.85
CA ASN A 164 -3.77 -15.61 -1.69
C ASN A 164 -4.51 -16.92 -1.96
N ASN A 165 -5.18 -17.47 -0.95
CA ASN A 165 -5.88 -18.74 -1.06
C ASN A 165 -7.13 -18.67 -1.97
N HIS A 166 -7.64 -17.47 -2.29
CA HIS A 166 -8.81 -17.23 -3.15
C HIS A 166 -8.46 -16.85 -4.59
N CYS A 167 -7.19 -16.73 -4.95
CA CYS A 167 -6.77 -16.33 -6.31
C CYS A 167 -7.24 -17.31 -7.42
N LEU A 168 -7.54 -18.55 -7.06
CA LEU A 168 -8.03 -19.60 -7.99
C LEU A 168 -9.53 -19.91 -7.84
N ASP A 169 -10.31 -19.10 -7.17
CA ASP A 169 -11.74 -19.34 -6.93
C ASP A 169 -12.56 -19.47 -8.23
N ARG A 170 -12.12 -18.84 -9.30
CA ARG A 170 -12.68 -18.96 -10.66
C ARG A 170 -11.69 -19.58 -11.65
N GLY A 171 -10.82 -20.48 -11.14
CA GLY A 171 -9.83 -21.20 -11.96
C GLY A 171 -8.73 -20.29 -12.50
N LYS A 172 -7.88 -20.87 -13.36
CA LYS A 172 -6.75 -20.18 -13.97
C LYS A 172 -7.17 -19.00 -14.84
N GLU A 173 -8.23 -19.13 -15.62
CA GLU A 173 -8.74 -18.03 -16.45
C GLU A 173 -9.26 -16.87 -15.57
N GLY A 174 -9.90 -17.16 -14.43
CA GLY A 174 -10.31 -16.16 -13.45
C GLY A 174 -9.12 -15.42 -12.86
N LEU A 175 -8.05 -16.13 -12.50
CA LEU A 175 -6.79 -15.56 -12.02
C LEU A 175 -6.19 -14.61 -13.07
N PHE A 176 -6.04 -15.06 -14.30
CA PHE A 176 -5.47 -14.25 -15.38
C PHE A 176 -6.32 -13.02 -15.69
N ARG A 177 -7.66 -13.20 -15.70
CA ARG A 177 -8.58 -12.09 -15.90
C ARG A 177 -8.47 -11.06 -14.78
N THR A 178 -8.39 -11.49 -13.52
CA THR A 178 -8.20 -10.62 -12.35
C THR A 178 -6.96 -9.73 -12.53
N ALA A 179 -5.81 -10.33 -12.84
CA ALA A 179 -4.58 -9.57 -13.07
C ALA A 179 -4.73 -8.53 -14.21
N ARG A 180 -5.35 -8.92 -15.34
CA ARG A 180 -5.58 -7.99 -16.47
C ARG A 180 -6.55 -6.86 -16.09
N THR A 181 -7.61 -7.16 -15.35
CA THR A 181 -8.62 -6.17 -14.94
C THR A 181 -8.02 -5.14 -13.99
N LEU A 182 -7.26 -5.57 -12.98
CA LEU A 182 -6.57 -4.66 -12.05
C LEU A 182 -5.58 -3.75 -12.78
N ARG A 183 -4.73 -4.31 -13.64
CA ARG A 183 -3.78 -3.54 -14.45
C ARG A 183 -4.46 -2.61 -15.44
N GLY A 184 -5.57 -3.04 -16.05
CA GLY A 184 -6.38 -2.22 -16.94
C GLY A 184 -7.00 -1.01 -16.24
N ALA A 185 -7.21 -1.07 -14.93
CA ALA A 185 -7.64 0.05 -14.10
C ALA A 185 -6.48 0.96 -13.64
N GLY A 186 -5.24 0.66 -14.02
CA GLY A 186 -4.05 1.43 -13.65
C GLY A 186 -3.46 1.06 -12.29
N LEU A 187 -3.83 -0.10 -11.73
CA LEU A 187 -3.24 -0.64 -10.51
C LEU A 187 -2.00 -1.48 -10.84
N VAL A 188 -0.94 -1.33 -10.05
CA VAL A 188 0.16 -2.29 -10.03
C VAL A 188 -0.35 -3.55 -9.33
N GLN A 189 0.00 -4.73 -9.88
CA GLN A 189 -0.44 -6.00 -9.31
C GLN A 189 0.74 -6.97 -9.28
N THR A 190 0.92 -7.71 -8.19
CA THR A 190 1.97 -8.71 -8.01
C THR A 190 1.47 -9.95 -7.27
N GLY A 191 2.26 -11.04 -7.33
CA GLY A 191 1.97 -12.32 -6.67
C GLY A 191 1.24 -13.32 -7.55
N THR A 192 0.51 -12.87 -8.60
CA THR A 192 0.02 -13.72 -9.67
C THR A 192 0.45 -13.15 -11.02
N TYR A 193 0.72 -14.03 -12.00
CA TYR A 193 1.43 -13.68 -13.21
C TYR A 193 0.71 -14.24 -14.43
N LEU A 194 0.81 -13.57 -15.59
CA LEU A 194 0.18 -13.97 -16.85
C LEU A 194 1.08 -14.90 -17.68
N THR A 195 2.39 -14.83 -17.47
CA THR A 195 3.40 -15.69 -18.09
C THR A 195 4.52 -16.00 -17.11
N GLU A 196 5.29 -17.04 -17.37
CA GLU A 196 6.45 -17.37 -16.56
C GLU A 196 7.56 -16.32 -16.70
N GLU A 197 7.74 -15.78 -17.90
CA GLU A 197 8.68 -14.69 -18.17
C GLU A 197 8.32 -13.41 -17.38
N GLU A 198 7.03 -13.08 -17.31
CA GLU A 198 6.58 -11.94 -16.49
C GLU A 198 6.97 -12.10 -15.03
N ARG A 199 6.90 -13.30 -14.47
CA ARG A 199 7.25 -13.59 -13.09
C ARG A 199 8.73 -13.36 -12.78
N GLU A 200 9.60 -13.49 -13.78
CA GLU A 200 11.05 -13.21 -13.63
C GLU A 200 11.34 -11.69 -13.55
N ASN A 201 10.39 -10.84 -13.93
CA ASN A 201 10.56 -9.39 -13.88
C ASN A 201 10.18 -8.87 -12.47
N PRO A 202 11.05 -8.09 -11.81
CA PRO A 202 10.75 -7.56 -10.50
C PRO A 202 9.64 -6.52 -10.55
N CYS A 203 8.74 -6.54 -9.56
CA CYS A 203 7.73 -5.51 -9.36
C CYS A 203 8.35 -4.35 -8.58
N ILE A 204 8.60 -3.23 -9.24
CA ILE A 204 9.23 -2.04 -8.64
C ILE A 204 8.37 -0.81 -8.85
N MET A 205 8.23 0.00 -7.80
CA MET A 205 7.66 1.35 -7.85
C MET A 205 8.64 2.33 -7.20
N THR A 206 8.62 3.57 -7.66
CA THR A 206 9.48 4.62 -7.10
C THR A 206 8.63 5.76 -6.56
N ALA A 207 8.92 6.19 -5.34
CA ALA A 207 8.31 7.32 -4.69
C ALA A 207 9.36 8.08 -3.87
N GLY A 208 9.29 9.42 -3.82
CA GLY A 208 10.19 10.26 -3.03
C GLY A 208 11.69 10.02 -3.29
N GLY A 209 12.07 9.50 -4.47
CA GLY A 209 13.47 9.14 -4.79
C GLY A 209 13.94 7.79 -4.23
N ILE A 210 13.02 6.98 -3.69
CA ILE A 210 13.25 5.64 -3.15
C ILE A 210 12.57 4.60 -4.04
N ALA A 211 13.29 3.56 -4.44
CA ALA A 211 12.77 2.44 -5.23
C ALA A 211 12.32 1.30 -4.31
N PHE A 212 11.06 0.90 -4.41
CA PHE A 212 10.44 -0.18 -3.64
C PHE A 212 10.22 -1.41 -4.51
N GLY A 213 10.75 -2.56 -4.10
CA GLY A 213 10.45 -3.87 -4.67
C GLY A 213 9.33 -4.56 -3.89
N PHE A 214 8.43 -5.25 -4.60
CA PHE A 214 7.28 -5.92 -3.98
C PHE A 214 7.23 -7.39 -4.40
N VAL A 215 7.23 -8.29 -3.43
CA VAL A 215 7.18 -9.75 -3.65
C VAL A 215 6.04 -10.34 -2.85
N ALA A 216 5.09 -11.02 -3.51
CA ALA A 216 3.92 -11.59 -2.84
C ALA A 216 3.79 -13.10 -3.07
N MET A 217 3.45 -13.83 -2.01
CA MET A 217 3.33 -15.29 -2.05
C MET A 217 2.22 -15.79 -1.11
N THR A 218 1.67 -16.97 -1.40
CA THR A 218 0.67 -17.61 -0.56
C THR A 218 1.06 -19.01 -0.11
N GLU A 219 0.68 -19.38 1.10
CA GLU A 219 0.88 -20.73 1.65
C GLU A 219 -0.10 -21.74 1.01
N SER A 220 -1.31 -21.31 0.67
CA SER A 220 -2.40 -22.16 0.17
C SER A 220 -3.11 -21.51 -1.03
N VAL A 221 -3.75 -22.34 -1.85
CA VAL A 221 -4.77 -21.96 -2.84
C VAL A 221 -6.04 -22.80 -2.65
N ASN A 222 -6.42 -23.07 -1.40
CA ASN A 222 -7.62 -23.84 -1.05
C ASN A 222 -7.72 -25.20 -1.77
N SER A 223 -6.58 -25.89 -1.95
CA SER A 223 -6.47 -27.16 -2.67
C SER A 223 -6.83 -27.08 -4.17
N TYR A 224 -6.82 -25.89 -4.77
CA TYR A 224 -7.11 -25.69 -6.19
C TYR A 224 -5.88 -25.79 -7.10
N ASP A 225 -4.75 -26.32 -6.61
CA ASP A 225 -3.50 -26.47 -7.40
C ASP A 225 -3.70 -27.13 -8.75
N ALA A 226 -4.60 -28.12 -8.83
CA ALA A 226 -4.93 -28.82 -10.08
C ALA A 226 -5.50 -27.87 -11.15
N ARG A 227 -6.09 -26.73 -10.77
CA ARG A 227 -6.63 -25.74 -11.73
C ARG A 227 -5.54 -25.01 -12.51
N LEU A 228 -4.30 -25.00 -12.01
CA LEU A 228 -3.15 -24.43 -12.71
C LEU A 228 -2.62 -25.33 -13.81
N GLY A 229 -2.87 -26.64 -13.75
CA GLY A 229 -2.25 -27.60 -14.67
C GLY A 229 -0.73 -27.55 -14.57
N GLY A 230 -0.03 -27.24 -15.68
CA GLY A 230 1.42 -27.06 -15.73
C GLY A 230 1.90 -25.68 -15.27
N ASP A 231 1.00 -24.69 -15.17
CA ASP A 231 1.34 -23.28 -14.98
C ASP A 231 1.54 -22.90 -13.50
N ARG A 232 2.29 -23.71 -12.75
CA ARG A 232 2.57 -23.46 -11.33
C ARG A 232 3.33 -22.16 -11.07
N TRP A 233 3.93 -21.61 -12.10
CA TRP A 233 4.55 -20.28 -12.07
C TRP A 233 3.53 -19.15 -11.88
N ALA A 234 2.26 -19.37 -12.24
CA ALA A 234 1.25 -18.32 -12.23
C ALA A 234 0.90 -17.76 -10.84
N VAL A 235 1.33 -18.42 -9.77
CA VAL A 235 1.10 -17.96 -8.38
C VAL A 235 2.41 -18.04 -7.58
N GLY A 236 2.78 -16.97 -6.90
CA GLY A 236 3.83 -16.96 -5.89
C GLY A 236 3.44 -17.86 -4.71
N ARG A 237 4.26 -18.85 -4.39
CA ARG A 237 3.97 -19.83 -3.32
C ARG A 237 5.08 -19.88 -2.29
N VAL A 238 4.71 -19.89 -1.00
CA VAL A 238 5.63 -20.09 0.13
C VAL A 238 6.46 -21.37 -0.05
N SER A 239 5.90 -22.41 -0.67
CA SER A 239 6.60 -23.67 -0.94
C SER A 239 7.68 -23.57 -2.03
N GLN A 240 7.70 -22.51 -2.83
CA GLN A 240 8.69 -22.24 -3.90
C GLN A 240 9.84 -21.39 -3.35
N GLN A 241 10.45 -21.78 -2.25
CA GLN A 241 11.39 -20.96 -1.48
C GLN A 241 12.53 -20.37 -2.31
N GLU A 242 13.23 -21.20 -3.07
CA GLU A 242 14.35 -20.77 -3.93
C GLU A 242 13.88 -19.74 -5.00
N ARG A 243 12.65 -19.83 -5.47
CA ARG A 243 12.11 -18.88 -6.43
C ARG A 243 11.78 -17.56 -5.76
N ILE A 244 11.15 -17.58 -4.59
CA ILE A 244 10.88 -16.37 -3.80
C ILE A 244 12.17 -15.66 -3.41
N GLN A 245 13.20 -16.40 -3.02
CA GLN A 245 14.51 -15.83 -2.76
C GLN A 245 15.05 -15.10 -4.01
N ARG A 246 15.01 -15.74 -5.19
CA ARG A 246 15.44 -15.08 -6.45
C ARG A 246 14.59 -13.86 -6.80
N GLU A 247 13.29 -13.86 -6.51
CA GLU A 247 12.42 -12.69 -6.74
C GLU A 247 12.86 -11.51 -5.86
N ILE A 248 13.21 -11.74 -4.58
CA ILE A 248 13.75 -10.73 -3.68
C ILE A 248 15.12 -10.22 -4.19
N GLU A 249 16.01 -11.13 -4.54
CA GLU A 249 17.34 -10.81 -5.09
C GLU A 249 17.23 -10.03 -6.42
N SER A 250 16.24 -10.37 -7.25
CA SER A 250 15.97 -9.68 -8.52
C SER A 250 15.51 -8.24 -8.27
N CYS A 251 14.65 -7.99 -7.27
CA CYS A 251 14.27 -6.63 -6.88
C CYS A 251 15.52 -5.81 -6.47
N LYS A 252 16.37 -6.35 -5.62
CA LYS A 252 17.62 -5.68 -5.20
C LYS A 252 18.55 -5.43 -6.39
N SER A 253 18.74 -6.43 -7.26
CA SER A 253 19.61 -6.34 -8.46
C SER A 253 19.08 -5.32 -9.48
N ALA A 254 17.77 -5.11 -9.54
CA ALA A 254 17.13 -4.10 -10.38
C ALA A 254 17.12 -2.70 -9.74
N GLY A 255 17.76 -2.52 -8.57
CA GLY A 255 17.94 -1.25 -7.91
C GLY A 255 16.87 -0.88 -6.88
N ALA A 256 16.10 -1.85 -6.39
CA ALA A 256 15.21 -1.58 -5.27
C ALA A 256 16.02 -1.24 -4.01
N ASP A 257 15.73 -0.09 -3.44
CA ASP A 257 16.30 0.34 -2.16
C ASP A 257 15.70 -0.46 -1.00
N VAL A 258 14.38 -0.68 -1.06
CA VAL A 258 13.60 -1.40 -0.05
C VAL A 258 12.80 -2.50 -0.73
N VAL A 259 12.81 -3.72 -0.19
CA VAL A 259 11.97 -4.84 -0.65
C VAL A 259 10.95 -5.19 0.43
N ILE A 260 9.66 -5.13 0.08
CA ILE A 260 8.55 -5.50 0.97
C ILE A 260 7.98 -6.85 0.51
N ALA A 261 8.01 -7.83 1.41
CA ALA A 261 7.44 -9.16 1.18
C ALA A 261 6.04 -9.26 1.76
N PHE A 262 5.10 -9.79 0.96
CA PHE A 262 3.69 -9.96 1.33
C PHE A 262 3.30 -11.45 1.35
N PRO A 263 3.55 -12.16 2.45
CA PRO A 263 3.08 -13.53 2.60
C PRO A 263 1.60 -13.59 3.04
N HIS A 264 0.81 -14.41 2.36
CA HIS A 264 -0.54 -14.77 2.75
C HIS A 264 -0.50 -16.18 3.38
N TRP A 265 -0.50 -16.24 4.72
CA TRP A 265 -0.06 -17.40 5.49
C TRP A 265 -0.75 -17.57 6.85
N GLY A 266 -0.43 -18.63 7.55
CA GLY A 266 -0.85 -18.83 8.95
C GLY A 266 -2.12 -19.64 9.08
N GLU A 267 -2.76 -19.55 10.24
CA GLU A 267 -4.02 -20.22 10.57
C GLU A 267 -5.15 -19.20 10.67
N GLN A 268 -6.28 -19.49 10.02
CA GLN A 268 -7.46 -18.62 10.11
C GLN A 268 -7.98 -18.52 11.56
N TYR A 269 -8.39 -17.31 11.93
CA TYR A 269 -9.02 -16.99 13.22
C TYR A 269 -8.09 -17.13 14.43
N MET A 270 -6.78 -17.05 14.20
CA MET A 270 -5.78 -16.98 15.27
C MET A 270 -5.30 -15.51 15.39
N ASP A 271 -5.06 -15.10 16.62
CA ASP A 271 -4.53 -13.77 16.98
C ASP A 271 -3.01 -13.81 17.32
N ARG A 272 -2.37 -14.93 17.03
CA ARG A 272 -0.95 -15.16 17.29
C ARG A 272 -0.33 -15.97 16.18
N PRO A 273 0.86 -15.56 15.69
CA PRO A 273 1.54 -16.25 14.62
C PRO A 273 1.99 -17.64 15.06
N VAL A 274 1.74 -18.62 14.21
CA VAL A 274 2.27 -19.96 14.39
C VAL A 274 3.76 -20.01 14.07
N ARG A 275 4.46 -21.06 14.59
CA ARG A 275 5.91 -21.22 14.44
C ARG A 275 6.40 -21.08 12.99
N ARG A 276 5.68 -21.65 12.01
CA ARG A 276 6.07 -21.60 10.60
C ARG A 276 6.04 -20.18 10.01
N GLN A 277 5.14 -19.29 10.49
CA GLN A 277 5.14 -17.88 10.09
C GLN A 277 6.44 -17.20 10.56
N ARG A 278 6.84 -17.39 11.83
CA ARG A 278 8.08 -16.83 12.38
C ARG A 278 9.33 -17.33 11.64
N GLU A 279 9.39 -18.64 11.39
CA GLU A 279 10.50 -19.25 10.65
C GLU A 279 10.59 -18.73 9.22
N TYR A 280 9.45 -18.51 8.57
CA TYR A 280 9.45 -18.01 7.20
C TYR A 280 9.70 -16.49 7.13
N ALA A 281 9.21 -15.71 8.10
CA ALA A 281 9.55 -14.30 8.24
C ALA A 281 11.08 -14.11 8.35
N GLN A 282 11.74 -14.92 9.20
CA GLN A 282 13.19 -14.89 9.33
C GLN A 282 13.87 -15.17 7.98
N ARG A 283 13.45 -16.18 7.25
CA ARG A 283 14.02 -16.49 5.91
C ARG A 283 13.82 -15.35 4.92
N LEU A 284 12.63 -14.73 4.87
CA LEU A 284 12.39 -13.59 3.99
C LEU A 284 13.33 -12.43 4.31
N ALA A 285 13.55 -12.13 5.58
CA ALA A 285 14.50 -11.13 6.04
C ALA A 285 15.94 -11.49 5.64
N ASP A 286 16.36 -12.75 5.85
CA ASP A 286 17.70 -13.24 5.50
C ASP A 286 17.94 -13.23 3.98
N TRP A 287 16.90 -13.45 3.17
CA TRP A 287 16.96 -13.32 1.70
C TRP A 287 16.99 -11.89 1.19
N GLY A 288 16.83 -10.89 2.07
CA GLY A 288 16.94 -9.48 1.72
C GLY A 288 15.66 -8.68 1.72
N ALA A 289 14.55 -9.22 2.21
CA ALA A 289 13.37 -8.40 2.46
C ALA A 289 13.64 -7.41 3.60
N ASP A 290 13.20 -6.16 3.42
CA ASP A 290 13.38 -5.08 4.38
C ASP A 290 12.13 -4.86 5.25
N ALA A 291 10.98 -5.40 4.83
CA ALA A 291 9.76 -5.50 5.63
C ALA A 291 8.96 -6.75 5.22
N VAL A 292 8.22 -7.34 6.17
CA VAL A 292 7.35 -8.50 5.93
C VAL A 292 5.95 -8.20 6.45
N ILE A 293 4.96 -8.17 5.55
CA ILE A 293 3.59 -7.77 5.85
C ILE A 293 2.63 -8.90 5.50
N GLY A 294 2.16 -9.61 6.51
CA GLY A 294 1.35 -10.82 6.38
C GLY A 294 -0.16 -10.56 6.32
N SER A 295 -0.88 -11.54 5.78
CA SER A 295 -2.34 -11.60 5.70
C SER A 295 -2.83 -13.05 5.78
N HIS A 296 -4.14 -13.32 5.74
CA HIS A 296 -4.82 -14.61 5.81
C HIS A 296 -5.50 -14.97 7.14
N PRO A 297 -4.94 -14.74 8.35
CA PRO A 297 -5.61 -15.12 9.60
C PRO A 297 -6.99 -14.49 9.81
N HIS A 298 -7.30 -13.40 9.09
CA HIS A 298 -8.52 -12.59 9.25
C HIS A 298 -8.67 -11.95 10.64
N CYS A 299 -7.66 -12.09 11.49
CA CYS A 299 -7.51 -11.46 12.80
C CYS A 299 -6.17 -10.73 12.83
N PRO A 300 -6.06 -9.62 13.57
CA PRO A 300 -4.76 -8.98 13.79
C PRO A 300 -3.81 -9.96 14.49
N GLU A 301 -2.55 -9.97 14.08
CA GLU A 301 -1.47 -10.66 14.79
C GLU A 301 -0.38 -9.64 15.18
N PRO A 302 0.46 -9.95 16.18
CA PRO A 302 1.49 -9.04 16.69
C PRO A 302 2.43 -8.52 15.63
N PHE A 303 3.02 -7.35 15.92
CA PHE A 303 4.19 -6.82 15.22
C PHE A 303 5.47 -7.24 15.95
N GLU A 304 6.52 -7.49 15.19
CA GLU A 304 7.85 -7.78 15.71
C GLU A 304 8.92 -7.08 14.88
N TRP A 305 10.06 -6.80 15.49
CA TRP A 305 11.29 -6.45 14.79
C TRP A 305 12.25 -7.64 14.90
N ILE A 306 12.56 -8.24 13.77
CA ILE A 306 13.54 -9.33 13.70
C ILE A 306 14.89 -8.82 13.19
N THR A 307 15.96 -9.55 13.47
CA THR A 307 17.30 -9.25 12.95
C THR A 307 17.65 -10.27 11.89
N ALA A 308 17.91 -9.82 10.67
CA ALA A 308 18.40 -10.65 9.58
C ALA A 308 19.86 -11.05 9.77
N GLU A 309 20.33 -12.09 9.06
CA GLU A 309 21.71 -12.59 9.14
C GLU A 309 22.77 -11.51 8.83
N ASP A 310 22.43 -10.52 8.00
CA ASP A 310 23.29 -9.37 7.67
C ASP A 310 23.24 -8.23 8.71
N GLY A 311 22.49 -8.39 9.78
CA GLY A 311 22.35 -7.43 10.88
C GLY A 311 21.26 -6.38 10.69
N ARG A 312 20.53 -6.34 9.54
CA ARG A 312 19.39 -5.43 9.35
C ARG A 312 18.28 -5.75 10.34
N ARG A 313 17.64 -4.69 10.84
CA ARG A 313 16.38 -4.83 11.59
C ARG A 313 15.20 -4.74 10.62
N VAL A 314 14.37 -5.78 10.60
CA VAL A 314 13.27 -5.96 9.66
C VAL A 314 11.94 -5.95 10.43
N PRO A 315 11.03 -5.00 10.15
CA PRO A 315 9.69 -5.00 10.74
C PRO A 315 8.85 -6.12 10.13
N VAL A 316 8.11 -6.82 10.99
CA VAL A 316 7.18 -7.88 10.62
C VAL A 316 5.81 -7.59 11.19
N ALA A 317 4.81 -7.45 10.34
CA ALA A 317 3.39 -7.52 10.69
C ALA A 317 2.89 -8.91 10.30
N TYR A 318 2.62 -9.79 11.26
CA TYR A 318 2.26 -11.19 10.94
C TYR A 318 0.90 -11.30 10.27
N SER A 319 -0.08 -10.47 10.65
CA SER A 319 -1.38 -10.38 9.99
C SER A 319 -1.97 -8.97 10.11
N MET A 320 -2.32 -8.42 8.95
CA MET A 320 -3.06 -7.16 8.83
C MET A 320 -4.57 -7.33 9.05
N SER A 321 -5.06 -8.55 9.25
CA SER A 321 -6.49 -8.87 9.35
C SER A 321 -7.30 -8.51 8.09
N ASN A 322 -8.64 -8.52 8.20
CA ASN A 322 -9.50 -8.01 7.16
C ASN A 322 -9.51 -6.47 7.15
N PHE A 323 -9.25 -5.89 6.01
CA PHE A 323 -9.52 -4.48 5.82
C PHE A 323 -11.02 -4.26 5.57
N ILE A 324 -11.59 -4.99 4.61
CA ILE A 324 -13.03 -4.96 4.33
C ILE A 324 -13.56 -6.36 4.07
N SER A 325 -14.55 -6.76 4.86
CA SER A 325 -15.26 -8.03 4.70
C SER A 325 -16.67 -7.94 5.29
N ASN A 326 -17.47 -9.00 5.13
CA ASN A 326 -18.72 -9.19 5.89
C ASN A 326 -18.60 -10.35 6.89
N MET A 327 -17.38 -10.70 7.27
CA MET A 327 -17.14 -11.66 8.33
C MET A 327 -17.47 -11.02 9.68
N SER A 328 -17.92 -11.82 10.63
CA SER A 328 -18.27 -11.38 11.97
C SER A 328 -17.95 -12.45 12.99
N GLY A 329 -17.60 -12.04 14.19
CA GLY A 329 -17.13 -12.92 15.25
C GLY A 329 -15.64 -13.21 15.16
N GLN A 330 -15.05 -13.62 16.27
CA GLN A 330 -13.61 -13.87 16.40
C GLN A 330 -12.73 -12.68 16.00
N ASN A 331 -13.25 -11.43 16.15
CA ASN A 331 -12.57 -10.17 15.82
C ASN A 331 -12.20 -10.01 14.34
N THR A 332 -12.86 -10.73 13.44
CA THR A 332 -12.63 -10.66 12.00
C THR A 332 -13.14 -9.36 11.34
N GLU A 333 -13.87 -8.54 12.08
CA GLU A 333 -14.32 -7.21 11.68
C GLU A 333 -13.36 -6.09 12.08
N TYR A 334 -12.26 -6.40 12.74
CA TYR A 334 -11.21 -5.46 13.14
C TYR A 334 -9.99 -5.65 12.25
N GLY A 335 -9.47 -4.57 11.76
CA GLY A 335 -8.27 -4.54 10.92
C GLY A 335 -7.38 -3.37 11.31
N LEU A 336 -6.47 -3.05 10.45
CA LEU A 336 -5.58 -1.91 10.64
C LEU A 336 -5.10 -1.32 9.31
N PHE A 337 -4.74 -0.05 9.34
CA PHE A 337 -3.93 0.62 8.35
C PHE A 337 -2.51 0.72 8.90
N LEU A 338 -1.54 0.21 8.18
CA LEU A 338 -0.11 0.28 8.50
C LEU A 338 0.56 1.32 7.62
N ARG A 339 1.48 2.08 8.20
CA ARG A 339 2.34 3.01 7.47
C ARG A 339 3.80 2.67 7.74
N LEU A 340 4.56 2.54 6.67
CA LEU A 340 6.02 2.46 6.69
C LEU A 340 6.56 3.79 6.17
N ASP A 341 7.25 4.54 7.03
CA ASP A 341 7.98 5.74 6.64
C ASP A 341 9.43 5.36 6.39
N VAL A 342 9.91 5.60 5.17
CA VAL A 342 11.24 5.21 4.72
C VAL A 342 12.07 6.46 4.47
N GLN A 343 13.27 6.49 5.04
CA GLN A 343 14.26 7.51 4.78
C GLN A 343 15.53 6.87 4.23
N LYS A 344 16.09 7.46 3.14
CA LYS A 344 17.35 7.08 2.52
C LYS A 344 18.29 8.28 2.55
N GLY A 345 19.47 8.12 3.15
CA GLY A 345 20.47 9.17 3.28
C GLY A 345 21.89 8.62 3.33
N GLY A 346 22.86 9.45 3.72
CA GLY A 346 24.27 9.05 3.80
C GLY A 346 24.53 7.89 4.77
N ASP A 347 23.70 7.72 5.79
CA ASP A 347 23.80 6.65 6.80
C ASP A 347 23.07 5.36 6.38
N GLY A 348 22.50 5.32 5.18
CA GLY A 348 21.76 4.18 4.65
C GLY A 348 20.26 4.38 4.63
N ILE A 349 19.51 3.28 4.84
CA ILE A 349 18.05 3.25 4.85
C ILE A 349 17.54 3.00 6.26
N SER A 350 16.58 3.82 6.70
CA SER A 350 15.79 3.57 7.90
C SER A 350 14.32 3.38 7.54
N ILE A 351 13.63 2.53 8.30
CA ILE A 351 12.20 2.27 8.18
C ILE A 351 11.60 2.49 9.56
N ASP A 352 10.58 3.34 9.65
CA ASP A 352 9.74 3.49 10.82
C ASP A 352 8.36 2.92 10.53
N MET A 353 7.74 2.26 11.53
CA MET A 353 6.45 1.61 11.40
C MET A 353 5.45 2.25 12.35
N SER A 354 4.30 2.66 11.81
CA SER A 354 3.16 3.14 12.58
C SER A 354 1.85 2.55 12.05
N TYR A 355 0.82 2.51 12.88
CA TYR A 355 -0.46 1.93 12.48
C TYR A 355 -1.67 2.66 13.09
N LEU A 356 -2.83 2.41 12.50
CA LEU A 356 -4.12 2.85 13.01
C LEU A 356 -5.10 1.68 12.96
N PRO A 357 -5.71 1.29 14.10
CA PRO A 357 -6.78 0.30 14.12
C PRO A 357 -7.97 0.72 13.27
N THR A 358 -8.64 -0.24 12.63
CA THR A 358 -9.86 -0.02 11.86
C THR A 358 -10.95 -1.00 12.27
N ALA A 359 -12.21 -0.58 12.09
CA ALA A 359 -13.37 -1.45 12.25
C ALA A 359 -14.27 -1.36 11.02
N CYS A 360 -14.62 -2.52 10.45
CA CYS A 360 -15.60 -2.54 9.37
C CYS A 360 -17.00 -2.41 9.96
N ILE A 361 -17.69 -1.29 9.73
CA ILE A 361 -19.07 -1.04 10.11
C ILE A 361 -20.00 -1.11 8.88
N ILE A 362 -21.29 -1.22 9.12
CA ILE A 362 -22.29 -1.36 8.04
C ILE A 362 -23.29 -0.25 8.17
N GLN A 363 -23.26 0.71 7.25
CA GLN A 363 -24.13 1.87 7.23
C GLN A 363 -25.10 1.89 6.04
N GLY A 364 -26.09 2.75 6.09
CA GLY A 364 -27.08 2.95 5.04
C GLY A 364 -28.45 2.40 5.38
N SER A 365 -29.45 2.77 4.57
CA SER A 365 -30.87 2.45 4.74
C SER A 365 -31.50 2.01 3.42
N GLY A 366 -32.76 1.54 3.46
CA GLY A 366 -33.56 1.27 2.26
C GLY A 366 -33.01 0.14 1.38
N GLY A 367 -32.34 -0.87 1.94
CA GLY A 367 -31.81 -2.02 1.21
C GLY A 367 -30.38 -1.82 0.67
N ARG A 368 -29.84 -0.62 0.71
CA ARG A 368 -28.44 -0.35 0.39
C ARG A 368 -27.63 -0.27 1.68
N ARG A 369 -26.91 -1.35 2.00
CA ARG A 369 -26.03 -1.45 3.17
C ARG A 369 -24.59 -1.46 2.72
N VAL A 370 -23.85 -0.40 3.04
CA VAL A 370 -22.44 -0.22 2.66
C VAL A 370 -21.55 -0.64 3.83
N HIS A 371 -20.63 -1.51 3.56
CA HIS A 371 -19.59 -1.91 4.50
C HIS A 371 -18.45 -0.90 4.40
N GLN A 372 -18.05 -0.33 5.52
CA GLN A 372 -17.03 0.72 5.58
C GLN A 372 -16.01 0.40 6.65
N PRO A 373 -14.73 0.21 6.31
CA PRO A 373 -13.65 0.34 7.27
C PRO A 373 -13.64 1.78 7.82
N ILE A 374 -13.71 1.90 9.12
CA ILE A 374 -13.68 3.19 9.83
C ILE A 374 -12.40 3.22 10.66
N PRO A 375 -11.59 4.29 10.60
CA PRO A 375 -10.44 4.45 11.47
C PRO A 375 -10.88 4.62 12.92
N CYS A 376 -10.13 4.01 13.85
CA CYS A 376 -10.42 3.98 15.27
C CYS A 376 -9.34 4.70 16.07
N TRP A 377 -9.75 5.61 16.96
CA TRP A 377 -8.87 6.33 17.87
C TRP A 377 -9.33 6.17 19.31
N GLU A 378 -8.40 6.35 20.26
CA GLU A 378 -8.65 6.30 21.69
C GLU A 378 -9.73 7.29 22.15
N GLN A 379 -9.75 8.47 21.55
CA GLN A 379 -10.71 9.53 21.91
C GLN A 379 -11.72 9.72 20.79
N GLU A 380 -12.84 9.05 20.85
CA GLU A 380 -14.11 9.27 20.11
C GLU A 380 -14.13 10.17 18.85
N GLN A 381 -13.01 10.45 18.24
CA GLN A 381 -12.96 11.32 17.09
C GLN A 381 -13.37 10.53 15.85
N ARG A 382 -14.55 10.83 15.39
CA ARG A 382 -15.17 10.15 14.27
C ARG A 382 -15.06 10.97 13.05
N ARG A 383 -14.46 10.41 12.09
CA ARG A 383 -14.27 11.06 10.82
C ARG A 383 -14.60 10.09 9.71
N GLY A 384 -15.30 10.58 8.69
CA GLY A 384 -15.70 9.81 7.54
C GLY A 384 -16.71 8.72 7.85
N GLY A 385 -17.44 8.32 6.89
CA GLY A 385 -18.59 7.45 6.95
C GLY A 385 -19.74 8.11 6.21
N LEU A 386 -20.74 7.32 5.81
CA LEU A 386 -21.92 7.85 5.10
C LEU A 386 -22.84 8.62 6.05
N GLU A 387 -22.85 8.20 7.32
CA GLU A 387 -23.73 8.72 8.36
C GLU A 387 -22.95 8.85 9.68
N PRO A 388 -23.38 9.72 10.60
CA PRO A 388 -22.82 9.74 11.95
C PRO A 388 -22.90 8.37 12.61
N LEU A 389 -21.87 7.98 13.36
CA LEU A 389 -21.86 6.70 14.06
C LEU A 389 -22.88 6.68 15.20
N SER A 390 -23.66 5.59 15.29
CA SER A 390 -24.50 5.28 16.43
C SER A 390 -23.67 4.87 17.65
N ASP A 391 -24.27 4.88 18.84
CA ASP A 391 -23.60 4.44 20.08
C ASP A 391 -23.08 3.00 20.00
N SER A 392 -23.73 2.12 19.24
CA SER A 392 -23.29 0.74 19.04
C SER A 392 -22.08 0.65 18.12
N GLU A 393 -22.03 1.47 17.08
CA GLU A 393 -20.88 1.56 16.17
C GLU A 393 -19.68 2.18 16.88
N LEU A 394 -19.91 3.20 17.72
CA LEU A 394 -18.89 3.78 18.58
C LEU A 394 -18.26 2.76 19.52
N LYS A 395 -19.10 1.95 20.19
CA LYS A 395 -18.62 0.88 21.04
C LYS A 395 -17.84 -0.17 20.24
N LYS A 396 -18.19 -0.36 18.97
CA LYS A 396 -17.44 -1.27 18.08
C LYS A 396 -16.06 -0.69 17.74
N THR A 397 -15.98 0.59 17.37
CA THR A 397 -14.70 1.23 17.08
C THR A 397 -13.78 1.27 18.30
N GLN A 398 -14.32 1.53 19.50
CA GLN A 398 -13.54 1.46 20.73
C GLN A 398 -13.00 0.06 21.00
N ARG A 399 -13.84 -0.98 20.87
CA ARG A 399 -13.37 -2.36 21.04
C ARG A 399 -12.33 -2.75 20.00
N ALA A 400 -12.46 -2.26 18.76
CA ALA A 400 -11.44 -2.50 17.74
C ALA A 400 -10.12 -1.83 18.10
N PHE A 401 -10.16 -0.58 18.57
CA PHE A 401 -8.98 0.12 19.04
C PHE A 401 -8.30 -0.64 20.18
N ASP A 402 -9.04 -0.96 21.24
CA ASP A 402 -8.51 -1.67 22.41
C ASP A 402 -7.90 -3.03 22.02
N HIS A 403 -8.63 -3.82 21.23
CA HIS A 403 -8.19 -5.17 20.84
C HIS A 403 -6.96 -5.14 19.91
N VAL A 404 -6.98 -4.29 18.88
CA VAL A 404 -5.86 -4.22 17.92
C VAL A 404 -4.60 -3.69 18.60
N THR A 405 -4.72 -2.69 19.48
CA THR A 405 -3.58 -2.16 20.23
C THR A 405 -3.03 -3.14 21.25
N GLU A 406 -3.89 -3.97 21.88
CA GLU A 406 -3.46 -5.05 22.77
C GLU A 406 -2.66 -6.12 22.01
N ILE A 407 -3.11 -6.50 20.80
CA ILE A 407 -2.47 -7.57 20.01
C ILE A 407 -1.19 -7.07 19.32
N CYS A 408 -1.26 -5.92 18.64
CA CYS A 408 -0.13 -5.41 17.85
C CYS A 408 0.99 -4.83 18.74
N GLY A 409 0.65 -4.32 19.93
CA GLY A 409 1.57 -3.67 20.85
C GLY A 409 1.99 -2.27 20.38
N LEU A 410 2.35 -1.41 21.33
CA LEU A 410 2.85 -0.05 21.05
C LEU A 410 4.39 0.02 21.07
N GLU A 411 5.04 -1.01 21.57
CA GLU A 411 6.49 -1.11 21.67
C GLU A 411 7.18 -1.39 20.32
N ASN A 412 6.45 -1.95 19.36
CA ASN A 412 6.97 -2.33 18.04
C ASN A 412 6.57 -1.36 16.92
N ALA A 413 5.48 -0.60 17.10
CA ALA A 413 5.00 0.39 16.14
C ALA A 413 4.26 1.52 16.85
N GLY A 414 4.43 2.76 16.40
CA GLY A 414 3.68 3.91 16.91
C GLY A 414 2.22 3.91 16.44
N LEU A 415 1.33 4.58 17.18
CA LEU A 415 -0.01 4.89 16.68
C LEU A 415 0.05 6.09 15.75
N ILE A 416 -0.68 6.03 14.65
CA ILE A 416 -0.89 7.18 13.77
C ILE A 416 -1.84 8.14 14.50
N GLU A 417 -1.37 9.37 14.75
CA GLU A 417 -2.19 10.45 15.27
C GLU A 417 -2.97 11.12 14.13
N TRP A 418 -4.25 11.39 14.36
CA TRP A 418 -5.04 12.17 13.42
C TRP A 418 -4.62 13.63 13.46
N THR A 419 -4.28 14.19 12.31
CA THR A 419 -3.94 15.60 12.18
C THR A 419 -5.01 16.34 11.36
N GLU A 420 -5.10 17.68 11.52
CA GLU A 420 -5.97 18.52 10.69
C GLU A 420 -5.65 18.42 9.17
N GLU A 421 -4.53 17.86 8.83
CA GLU A 421 -4.11 17.65 7.45
C GLU A 421 -4.96 16.57 6.76
N TYR A 422 -5.36 15.52 7.51
CA TYR A 422 -6.30 14.51 7.03
C TYR A 422 -7.70 15.09 6.78
N ASP A 423 -8.14 16.09 7.57
CA ASP A 423 -9.43 16.76 7.37
C ASP A 423 -9.48 17.59 6.08
N LYS A 424 -8.33 18.05 5.57
CA LYS A 424 -8.25 18.85 4.33
C LYS A 424 -8.25 18.00 3.07
N GLN A 425 -7.97 16.71 3.21
CA GLN A 425 -7.94 15.74 2.10
C GLN A 425 -9.26 14.98 1.94
N ALA A 426 -10.15 15.04 2.92
CA ALA A 426 -11.50 14.49 2.90
C ALA A 426 -12.49 15.47 2.25
#